data_e4b237c9344069f75259b4693169aa3c
#
_entry.id   e4b237c9344069f75259b4693169aa3c
#
_cell.length_a   1.000
_cell.length_b   1.000
_cell.length_c   1.000
_cell.angle_alpha   90.00
_cell.angle_beta   90.00
_cell.angle_gamma   90.00
#
_symmetry.space_group_name_H-M   'P 1'
#
loop_
_entity.id
_entity.type
_entity.pdbx_description
1 polymer ?
#
loop_
_entity_poly.entity_id
_entity_poly.type
_entity_poly.pdbx_seq_one_letter_code
_entity_poly.pdbx_strand_id
1 'polypeptide(L)'
;AGLWPKREATVDYLVVAGGGGGGGPYSGGGAGGYRASGFGPSPLQGTALGLSLGSYTVTIGAGGAADQPISCGKGTASTLATITSSGGGGGTAPGGSGGGAFGEPTSSANAVGTGNVGGFDPPEGNPGGANVPGVRAGGGGGGALEAGSTDGAGQGGDGAPNAITGTDTTYAGGGGGGTESTPGSPRAGGD
;
A
#
# COMPACT_ATOMS: atom_id res chain seq x y z
N ALA A 1 29.73 -1.75 40.46
CA ALA A 1 29.21 -1.02 39.33
C ALA A 1 27.69 -1.09 39.42
N GLY A 2 27.05 0.02 39.76
CA GLY A 2 25.58 0.12 39.81
C GLY A 2 24.99 -0.05 38.43
N LEU A 3 24.16 -1.07 38.25
CA LEU A 3 23.36 -1.24 37.06
C LEU A 3 22.22 -0.20 37.13
N TRP A 4 22.41 0.94 36.48
CA TRP A 4 21.29 1.84 36.20
C TRP A 4 20.30 1.09 35.30
N PRO A 5 19.01 1.10 35.62
CA PRO A 5 18.01 0.49 34.74
C PRO A 5 18.11 1.16 33.38
N LYS A 6 18.15 0.36 32.31
CA LYS A 6 18.07 0.88 30.95
C LYS A 6 16.78 1.69 30.84
N ARG A 7 16.90 2.98 30.50
CA ARG A 7 15.73 3.79 30.22
C ARG A 7 15.24 3.45 28.82
N GLU A 8 14.15 2.73 28.75
CA GLU A 8 13.45 2.40 27.52
C GLU A 8 12.10 3.11 27.53
N ALA A 9 11.73 3.67 26.38
CA ALA A 9 10.40 4.19 26.13
C ALA A 9 9.65 3.22 25.22
N THR A 10 8.42 2.89 25.57
CA THR A 10 7.52 2.18 24.68
C THR A 10 6.71 3.21 23.91
N VAL A 11 6.75 3.15 22.58
CA VAL A 11 6.06 4.11 21.71
C VAL A 11 5.16 3.38 20.72
N ASP A 12 3.98 3.94 20.51
CA ASP A 12 3.15 3.54 19.39
C ASP A 12 3.62 4.24 18.11
N TYR A 13 3.37 3.60 16.98
CA TYR A 13 3.83 4.10 15.69
C TYR A 13 2.79 3.89 14.59
N LEU A 14 2.91 4.71 13.56
CA LEU A 14 2.33 4.52 12.25
C LEU A 14 3.44 4.75 11.22
N VAL A 15 3.77 3.73 10.42
CA VAL A 15 4.74 3.80 9.33
C VAL A 15 4.04 3.39 8.04
N VAL A 16 3.86 4.36 7.15
CA VAL A 16 3.30 4.15 5.81
C VAL A 16 4.38 4.42 4.78
N ALA A 17 4.59 3.50 3.85
CA ALA A 17 5.56 3.64 2.78
C ALA A 17 5.01 4.44 1.59
N GLY A 18 5.86 4.75 0.62
CA GLY A 18 5.43 5.39 -0.63
C GLY A 18 4.52 4.47 -1.44
N GLY A 19 3.41 4.97 -1.99
CA GLY A 19 2.53 4.22 -2.88
C GLY A 19 3.18 3.95 -4.24
N GLY A 20 2.74 2.94 -4.95
CA GLY A 20 3.13 2.65 -6.33
C GLY A 20 2.47 3.59 -7.35
N GLY A 21 3.12 3.83 -8.48
CA GLY A 21 2.54 4.59 -9.59
C GLY A 21 1.46 3.78 -10.33
N GLY A 22 0.36 4.41 -10.67
CA GLY A 22 -0.56 3.91 -11.67
C GLY A 22 0.02 4.13 -13.07
N GLY A 23 -0.36 3.32 -14.03
CA GLY A 23 0.12 3.48 -15.41
C GLY A 23 -0.01 2.19 -16.22
N GLY A 24 0.76 2.09 -17.31
CA GLY A 24 0.55 1.03 -18.27
C GLY A 24 -0.88 1.07 -18.81
N PRO A 25 -1.40 0.02 -19.44
CA PRO A 25 -2.79 0.06 -19.83
C PRO A 25 -3.73 0.03 -18.62
N TYR A 26 -4.07 1.21 -18.10
CA TYR A 26 -5.17 1.45 -17.15
C TYR A 26 -5.03 0.85 -15.74
N SER A 27 -3.85 0.42 -15.28
CA SER A 27 -3.69 -0.17 -13.94
C SER A 27 -3.62 0.85 -12.82
N GLY A 28 -4.23 0.55 -11.67
CA GLY A 28 -4.07 1.30 -10.43
C GLY A 28 -2.78 0.91 -9.69
N GLY A 29 -2.10 1.87 -9.07
CA GLY A 29 -0.96 1.60 -8.20
C GLY A 29 -1.39 1.07 -6.83
N GLY A 30 -0.65 0.15 -6.26
CA GLY A 30 -0.87 -0.32 -4.88
C GLY A 30 -0.43 0.71 -3.84
N ALA A 31 -1.11 0.73 -2.71
CA ALA A 31 -0.70 1.53 -1.57
C ALA A 31 0.69 1.14 -1.05
N GLY A 32 1.38 2.07 -0.42
CA GLY A 32 2.53 1.74 0.42
C GLY A 32 2.08 0.86 1.58
N GLY A 33 2.96 -0.02 2.05
CA GLY A 33 2.64 -0.86 3.19
C GLY A 33 2.26 -0.02 4.41
N TYR A 34 1.32 -0.51 5.18
CA TYR A 34 0.81 0.07 6.41
C TYR A 34 1.26 -0.77 7.60
N ARG A 35 2.04 -0.18 8.49
CA ARG A 35 2.44 -0.84 9.75
C ARG A 35 2.19 0.09 10.92
N ALA A 36 1.42 -0.38 11.90
CA ALA A 36 1.03 0.42 13.05
C ALA A 36 1.03 -0.42 14.33
N SER A 37 1.09 0.27 15.47
CA SER A 37 0.75 -0.27 16.77
C SER A 37 -0.29 0.63 17.44
N GLY A 38 -1.10 0.09 18.34
CA GLY A 38 -2.04 0.87 19.16
C GLY A 38 -3.28 1.34 18.41
N PHE A 39 -3.22 2.46 17.73
CA PHE A 39 -4.37 3.26 17.27
C PHE A 39 -5.05 2.81 15.96
N GLY A 40 -4.54 1.77 15.29
CA GLY A 40 -5.12 1.23 14.07
C GLY A 40 -6.13 0.10 14.32
N PRO A 41 -6.78 -0.43 13.28
CA PRO A 41 -7.75 -1.52 13.42
C PRO A 41 -7.08 -2.86 13.69
N SER A 42 -7.76 -3.74 14.47
CA SER A 42 -7.44 -5.16 14.47
C SER A 42 -7.88 -5.78 13.13
N PRO A 43 -7.10 -6.70 12.51
CA PRO A 43 -5.87 -7.34 13.00
C PRO A 43 -4.57 -6.65 12.61
N LEU A 44 -4.57 -5.41 12.09
CA LEU A 44 -3.36 -4.74 11.59
C LEU A 44 -2.47 -4.14 12.69
N GLN A 45 -2.84 -4.31 13.95
CA GLN A 45 -2.04 -3.82 15.09
C GLN A 45 -0.87 -4.76 15.39
N GLY A 46 0.34 -4.24 15.18
CA GLY A 46 1.57 -4.86 15.65
C GLY A 46 1.90 -4.49 17.10
N THR A 47 3.05 -4.93 17.57
CA THR A 47 3.56 -4.62 18.91
C THR A 47 4.18 -3.22 18.94
N ALA A 48 3.93 -2.47 20.00
CA ALA A 48 4.57 -1.18 20.25
C ALA A 48 6.10 -1.31 20.31
N LEU A 49 6.81 -0.25 19.91
CA LEU A 49 8.24 -0.25 19.74
C LEU A 49 8.96 0.18 21.01
N GLY A 50 9.84 -0.67 21.55
CA GLY A 50 10.75 -0.32 22.64
C GLY A 50 11.96 0.43 22.10
N LEU A 51 12.19 1.66 22.60
CA LEU A 51 13.32 2.50 22.22
C LEU A 51 14.18 2.81 23.44
N SER A 52 15.48 2.52 23.35
CA SER A 52 16.49 2.95 24.31
C SER A 52 16.83 4.43 24.07
N LEU A 53 17.51 5.08 25.03
CA LEU A 53 18.05 6.42 24.82
C LEU A 53 19.01 6.43 23.61
N GLY A 54 18.77 7.30 22.65
CA GLY A 54 19.58 7.41 21.44
C GLY A 54 18.92 8.23 20.34
N SER A 55 19.57 8.31 19.21
CA SER A 55 19.04 8.90 17.99
C SER A 55 18.57 7.79 17.05
N TYR A 56 17.42 7.97 16.44
CA TYR A 56 16.86 7.02 15.49
C TYR A 56 16.64 7.69 14.15
N THR A 57 17.11 7.04 13.09
CA THR A 57 16.88 7.52 11.73
C THR A 57 15.44 7.21 11.33
N VAL A 58 14.77 8.23 10.79
CA VAL A 58 13.47 8.10 10.11
C VAL A 58 13.70 8.31 8.63
N THR A 59 13.23 7.38 7.80
CA THR A 59 13.24 7.52 6.34
C THR A 59 11.82 7.51 5.83
N ILE A 60 11.47 8.48 5.00
CA ILE A 60 10.17 8.55 4.34
C ILE A 60 10.33 8.09 2.90
N GLY A 61 9.61 7.04 2.51
CA GLY A 61 9.63 6.50 1.17
C GLY A 61 8.93 7.41 0.15
N ALA A 62 9.53 7.58 -1.00
CA ALA A 62 8.92 8.31 -2.11
C ALA A 62 7.86 7.45 -2.82
N GLY A 63 6.83 8.09 -3.38
CA GLY A 63 5.88 7.45 -4.29
C GLY A 63 6.56 7.02 -5.60
N GLY A 64 6.04 5.97 -6.21
CA GLY A 64 6.47 5.51 -7.54
C GLY A 64 5.97 6.45 -8.64
N ALA A 65 6.79 6.67 -9.66
CA ALA A 65 6.39 7.47 -10.82
C ALA A 65 5.28 6.75 -11.61
N ALA A 66 4.32 7.53 -12.09
CA ALA A 66 3.37 7.09 -13.12
C ALA A 66 4.07 7.24 -14.47
N ASP A 67 4.59 6.16 -15.03
CA ASP A 67 5.36 6.20 -16.28
C ASP A 67 4.61 5.48 -17.40
N GLN A 68 4.61 6.07 -18.57
CA GLN A 68 3.96 5.54 -19.78
C GLN A 68 5.03 4.99 -20.73
N PRO A 69 4.75 3.95 -21.49
CA PRO A 69 3.49 3.21 -21.65
C PRO A 69 3.42 1.87 -20.88
N ILE A 70 4.49 1.42 -20.23
CA ILE A 70 4.55 0.02 -19.73
C ILE A 70 5.24 -0.11 -18.35
N SER A 71 5.90 0.92 -17.83
CA SER A 71 6.66 0.84 -16.59
C SER A 71 6.04 1.71 -15.52
N CYS A 72 5.37 1.08 -14.57
CA CYS A 72 4.86 1.77 -13.39
C CYS A 72 5.89 1.66 -12.26
N GLY A 73 6.35 2.80 -11.76
CA GLY A 73 7.31 2.85 -10.67
C GLY A 73 6.75 2.26 -9.38
N LYS A 74 7.57 1.47 -8.67
CA LYS A 74 7.25 1.09 -7.29
C LYS A 74 7.50 2.26 -6.35
N GLY A 75 6.72 2.34 -5.28
CA GLY A 75 7.07 3.18 -4.14
C GLY A 75 8.32 2.66 -3.44
N THR A 76 8.91 3.49 -2.59
CA THR A 76 10.05 3.10 -1.76
C THR A 76 9.65 2.93 -0.31
N ALA A 77 10.45 2.17 0.44
CA ALA A 77 10.17 1.84 1.83
C ALA A 77 10.28 3.07 2.76
N SER A 78 9.43 3.10 3.79
CA SER A 78 9.58 3.98 4.95
C SER A 78 10.12 3.18 6.14
N THR A 79 10.97 3.82 6.95
CA THR A 79 11.57 3.16 8.12
C THR A 79 11.54 4.05 9.36
N LEU A 80 11.32 3.42 10.51
CA LEU A 80 11.49 4.01 11.83
C LEU A 80 12.22 2.98 12.70
N ALA A 81 13.45 3.24 13.07
CA ALA A 81 14.28 2.31 13.83
C ALA A 81 14.30 0.89 13.21
N THR A 82 13.68 -0.09 13.85
CA THR A 82 13.57 -1.48 13.36
C THR A 82 12.31 -1.76 12.54
N ILE A 83 11.38 -0.80 12.49
CA ILE A 83 10.15 -0.94 11.71
C ILE A 83 10.42 -0.51 10.27
N THR A 84 10.16 -1.39 9.34
CA THR A 84 10.21 -1.11 7.89
C THR A 84 8.86 -1.42 7.28
N SER A 85 8.34 -0.52 6.47
CA SER A 85 7.17 -0.73 5.63
C SER A 85 7.58 -0.71 4.16
N SER A 86 7.11 -1.66 3.36
CA SER A 86 7.52 -1.81 1.96
C SER A 86 6.78 -0.85 1.04
N GLY A 87 7.45 -0.33 0.02
CA GLY A 87 6.81 0.49 -1.00
C GLY A 87 5.72 -0.25 -1.76
N GLY A 88 4.70 0.46 -2.20
CA GLY A 88 3.60 -0.06 -3.00
C GLY A 88 4.01 -0.51 -4.39
N GLY A 89 3.35 -1.52 -4.94
CA GLY A 89 3.56 -2.03 -6.28
C GLY A 89 3.02 -1.10 -7.36
N GLY A 90 3.83 -0.77 -8.36
CA GLY A 90 3.36 -0.09 -9.56
C GLY A 90 2.80 -1.07 -10.59
N GLY A 91 1.65 -0.79 -11.22
CA GLY A 91 1.02 -1.73 -12.14
C GLY A 91 0.89 -3.13 -11.54
N THR A 92 1.25 -4.16 -12.25
CA THR A 92 1.18 -5.56 -11.81
C THR A 92 2.27 -5.97 -10.81
N ALA A 93 3.07 -5.03 -10.33
CA ALA A 93 4.19 -5.34 -9.47
C ALA A 93 3.78 -5.62 -8.02
N PRO A 94 4.49 -6.54 -7.33
CA PRO A 94 4.29 -6.76 -5.90
C PRO A 94 4.84 -5.59 -5.07
N GLY A 95 4.25 -5.37 -3.90
CA GLY A 95 4.63 -4.30 -2.97
C GLY A 95 4.11 -4.51 -1.55
N GLY A 96 4.15 -3.47 -0.73
CA GLY A 96 3.43 -3.43 0.54
C GLY A 96 1.96 -3.74 0.29
N SER A 97 1.31 -2.98 -0.59
CA SER A 97 0.14 -3.45 -1.34
C SER A 97 0.50 -3.58 -2.81
N GLY A 98 -0.12 -4.55 -3.49
CA GLY A 98 0.17 -4.87 -4.88
C GLY A 98 -0.53 -3.95 -5.88
N GLY A 99 0.08 -3.74 -7.06
CA GLY A 99 -0.57 -3.00 -8.13
C GLY A 99 -1.61 -3.82 -8.89
N GLY A 100 -2.58 -3.15 -9.52
CA GLY A 100 -3.67 -3.74 -10.26
C GLY A 100 -3.25 -4.30 -11.63
N ALA A 101 -4.04 -5.20 -12.18
CA ALA A 101 -3.80 -5.79 -13.48
C ALA A 101 -3.91 -4.76 -14.61
N PHE A 102 -3.16 -4.96 -15.68
CA PHE A 102 -3.27 -4.17 -16.92
C PHE A 102 -4.59 -4.46 -17.65
N GLY A 103 -5.20 -3.44 -18.24
CA GLY A 103 -6.48 -3.52 -18.96
C GLY A 103 -6.34 -3.88 -20.43
N GLU A 104 -5.72 -5.03 -20.75
CA GLU A 104 -5.60 -5.48 -22.15
C GLU A 104 -6.72 -6.46 -22.50
N PRO A 105 -7.48 -6.21 -23.61
CA PRO A 105 -8.66 -7.00 -23.96
C PRO A 105 -8.34 -8.44 -24.38
N THR A 106 -7.11 -8.70 -24.81
CA THR A 106 -6.68 -10.01 -25.35
C THR A 106 -6.11 -10.95 -24.30
N SER A 107 -5.89 -10.47 -23.09
CA SER A 107 -5.34 -11.31 -22.01
C SER A 107 -6.46 -11.86 -21.13
N SER A 108 -6.47 -13.17 -20.96
CA SER A 108 -7.06 -13.81 -19.78
C SER A 108 -6.48 -13.15 -18.53
N ALA A 109 -7.24 -13.03 -17.44
CA ALA A 109 -6.91 -12.32 -16.20
C ALA A 109 -5.40 -12.11 -16.01
N ASN A 110 -4.96 -10.86 -16.21
CA ASN A 110 -3.55 -10.50 -16.09
C ASN A 110 -3.08 -10.69 -14.66
N ALA A 111 -1.81 -11.05 -14.51
CA ALA A 111 -1.20 -11.13 -13.20
C ALA A 111 -1.43 -9.84 -12.41
N VAL A 112 -1.82 -9.96 -11.17
CA VAL A 112 -1.94 -8.85 -10.21
C VAL A 112 -0.69 -8.80 -9.32
N GLY A 113 -0.34 -7.63 -8.85
CA GLY A 113 0.70 -7.50 -7.85
C GLY A 113 0.26 -8.13 -6.52
N THR A 114 1.13 -8.92 -5.89
CA THR A 114 0.88 -9.43 -4.54
C THR A 114 1.14 -8.34 -3.51
N GLY A 115 0.37 -8.33 -2.43
CA GLY A 115 0.64 -7.51 -1.24
C GLY A 115 1.57 -8.20 -0.25
N ASN A 116 1.91 -7.49 0.82
CA ASN A 116 2.72 -7.99 1.94
C ASN A 116 4.05 -8.61 1.52
N VAL A 117 4.78 -7.94 0.62
CA VAL A 117 6.05 -8.45 0.07
C VAL A 117 7.12 -8.64 1.15
N GLY A 118 7.05 -7.92 2.25
CA GLY A 118 7.92 -8.08 3.42
C GLY A 118 7.62 -9.33 4.25
N GLY A 119 6.50 -10.02 4.01
CA GLY A 119 6.09 -11.22 4.76
C GLY A 119 5.82 -10.92 6.22
N PHE A 120 5.34 -9.73 6.53
CA PHE A 120 5.08 -9.28 7.90
C PHE A 120 3.81 -9.90 8.50
N ASP A 121 3.82 -10.01 9.82
CA ASP A 121 2.66 -10.32 10.64
C ASP A 121 2.52 -9.26 11.73
N PRO A 122 1.42 -8.48 11.78
CA PRO A 122 0.32 -8.42 10.79
C PRO A 122 0.77 -8.04 9.36
N PRO A 123 -0.02 -8.43 8.33
CA PRO A 123 0.29 -8.08 6.95
C PRO A 123 0.24 -6.56 6.73
N GLU A 124 1.10 -6.04 5.88
CA GLU A 124 1.21 -4.60 5.61
C GLU A 124 0.34 -4.09 4.46
N GLY A 125 -0.39 -4.99 3.77
CA GLY A 125 -1.28 -4.66 2.67
C GLY A 125 -1.71 -5.86 1.85
N ASN A 126 -2.57 -5.61 0.88
CA ASN A 126 -3.30 -6.61 0.11
C ASN A 126 -2.91 -6.62 -1.37
N PRO A 127 -3.23 -7.69 -2.14
CA PRO A 127 -2.98 -7.73 -3.56
C PRO A 127 -3.80 -6.71 -4.34
N GLY A 128 -3.34 -6.36 -5.55
CA GLY A 128 -4.13 -5.61 -6.51
C GLY A 128 -5.29 -6.42 -7.08
N GLY A 129 -6.20 -5.72 -7.77
CA GLY A 129 -7.38 -6.29 -8.42
C GLY A 129 -7.12 -6.74 -9.85
N ALA A 130 -7.93 -7.70 -10.30
CA ALA A 130 -7.89 -8.16 -11.68
C ALA A 130 -8.46 -7.12 -12.66
N ASN A 131 -8.08 -7.23 -13.92
CA ASN A 131 -8.70 -6.49 -15.03
C ASN A 131 -10.09 -7.06 -15.37
N VAL A 132 -10.87 -6.28 -16.13
CA VAL A 132 -12.12 -6.77 -16.71
C VAL A 132 -11.85 -7.43 -18.06
N PRO A 133 -12.10 -8.75 -18.21
CA PRO A 133 -11.88 -9.44 -19.48
C PRO A 133 -12.74 -8.85 -20.62
N GLY A 134 -12.18 -8.80 -21.82
CA GLY A 134 -12.88 -8.35 -23.02
C GLY A 134 -13.02 -6.84 -23.19
N VAL A 135 -12.57 -6.05 -22.21
CA VAL A 135 -12.55 -4.59 -22.29
C VAL A 135 -11.20 -4.03 -21.86
N ARG A 136 -10.83 -2.87 -22.36
CA ARG A 136 -9.62 -2.17 -21.91
C ARG A 136 -9.91 -1.43 -20.60
N ALA A 137 -9.91 -2.19 -19.52
CA ALA A 137 -10.13 -1.67 -18.18
C ALA A 137 -9.23 -2.40 -17.17
N GLY A 138 -8.35 -1.67 -16.54
CA GLY A 138 -7.39 -2.19 -15.58
C GLY A 138 -8.00 -2.44 -14.20
N GLY A 139 -7.32 -3.25 -13.40
CA GLY A 139 -7.66 -3.48 -12.01
C GLY A 139 -7.18 -2.33 -11.11
N GLY A 140 -7.82 -2.14 -9.97
CA GLY A 140 -7.36 -1.23 -8.92
C GLY A 140 -6.18 -1.80 -8.15
N GLY A 141 -5.37 -0.94 -7.55
CA GLY A 141 -4.32 -1.35 -6.61
C GLY A 141 -4.90 -1.83 -5.29
N GLY A 142 -4.16 -2.67 -4.56
CA GLY A 142 -4.52 -3.08 -3.21
C GLY A 142 -4.33 -1.96 -2.19
N GLY A 143 -5.12 -1.98 -1.15
CA GLY A 143 -5.04 -1.13 0.02
C GLY A 143 -4.55 -1.87 1.25
N ALA A 144 -4.54 -1.20 2.40
CA ALA A 144 -4.11 -1.80 3.67
C ALA A 144 -5.14 -2.81 4.20
N LEU A 145 -6.43 -2.54 4.09
CA LEU A 145 -7.50 -3.42 4.57
C LEU A 145 -8.04 -4.36 3.49
N GLU A 146 -7.98 -3.94 2.24
CA GLU A 146 -8.68 -4.62 1.18
C GLU A 146 -7.87 -4.79 -0.10
N ALA A 147 -8.15 -5.88 -0.84
CA ALA A 147 -7.59 -6.07 -2.18
C ALA A 147 -8.26 -5.12 -3.20
N GLY A 148 -7.56 -4.76 -4.26
CA GLY A 148 -8.16 -3.98 -5.32
C GLY A 148 -9.31 -4.71 -6.03
N SER A 149 -10.25 -3.96 -6.60
CA SER A 149 -11.43 -4.44 -7.34
C SER A 149 -12.42 -5.29 -6.55
N THR A 150 -12.42 -5.24 -5.23
CA THR A 150 -13.35 -6.00 -4.37
C THR A 150 -14.74 -5.35 -4.41
N ASP A 151 -14.86 -4.04 -4.23
CA ASP A 151 -16.11 -3.29 -4.26
C ASP A 151 -16.65 -3.05 -5.67
N GLY A 152 -15.82 -3.20 -6.67
CA GLY A 152 -16.17 -3.02 -8.06
C GLY A 152 -14.97 -3.12 -8.99
N ALA A 153 -15.24 -3.46 -10.24
CA ALA A 153 -14.17 -3.67 -11.22
C ALA A 153 -13.28 -2.42 -11.37
N GLY A 154 -12.03 -2.52 -11.00
CA GLY A 154 -11.01 -1.48 -11.09
C GLY A 154 -11.02 -0.45 -9.96
N GLN A 155 -11.83 -0.60 -8.92
CA GLN A 155 -11.72 0.24 -7.73
C GLN A 155 -10.46 -0.12 -6.92
N GLY A 156 -9.88 0.88 -6.26
CA GLY A 156 -8.77 0.66 -5.32
C GLY A 156 -9.26 -0.03 -4.07
N GLY A 157 -8.42 -0.82 -3.42
CA GLY A 157 -8.72 -1.43 -2.12
C GLY A 157 -8.59 -0.42 -0.99
N ASP A 158 -9.42 -0.58 0.04
CA ASP A 158 -9.52 0.36 1.16
C ASP A 158 -8.24 0.46 2.00
N GLY A 159 -8.01 1.66 2.48
CA GLY A 159 -7.00 1.98 3.48
C GLY A 159 -7.42 1.58 4.89
N ALA A 160 -6.55 1.81 5.84
CA ALA A 160 -6.79 1.53 7.25
C ALA A 160 -6.89 2.83 8.05
N PRO A 161 -7.94 2.99 8.87
CA PRO A 161 -8.07 4.14 9.76
C PRO A 161 -7.02 4.08 10.88
N ASN A 162 -6.57 5.25 11.33
CA ASN A 162 -5.66 5.37 12.46
C ASN A 162 -5.82 6.72 13.16
N ALA A 163 -5.99 6.68 14.47
CA ALA A 163 -6.21 7.86 15.29
C ALA A 163 -4.94 8.36 16.01
N ILE A 164 -3.73 7.91 15.65
CA ILE A 164 -2.47 8.28 16.32
C ILE A 164 -2.23 9.81 16.32
N THR A 165 -2.75 10.53 15.34
CA THR A 165 -2.65 12.00 15.26
C THR A 165 -3.72 12.74 16.06
N GLY A 166 -4.58 12.02 16.77
CA GLY A 166 -5.71 12.58 17.53
C GLY A 166 -7.02 12.66 16.75
N THR A 167 -6.99 12.42 15.45
CA THR A 167 -8.17 12.35 14.58
C THR A 167 -8.10 11.05 13.79
N ASP A 168 -9.22 10.35 13.70
CA ASP A 168 -9.30 9.15 12.89
C ASP A 168 -9.19 9.51 11.41
N THR A 169 -8.15 9.00 10.76
CA THR A 169 -7.80 9.30 9.37
C THR A 169 -7.43 8.01 8.67
N THR A 170 -7.96 7.82 7.46
CA THR A 170 -7.62 6.65 6.64
C THR A 170 -6.28 6.85 5.93
N TYR A 171 -5.45 5.81 5.94
CA TYR A 171 -4.13 5.77 5.29
C TYR A 171 -4.00 4.53 4.42
N ALA A 172 -3.16 4.62 3.40
CA ALA A 172 -2.80 3.49 2.54
C ALA A 172 -3.97 2.87 1.77
N GLY A 173 -4.85 3.72 1.19
CA GLY A 173 -5.81 3.29 0.16
C GLY A 173 -5.12 3.05 -1.19
N GLY A 174 -5.60 2.07 -1.94
CA GLY A 174 -5.11 1.72 -3.27
C GLY A 174 -5.61 2.69 -4.36
N GLY A 175 -4.86 2.84 -5.44
CA GLY A 175 -5.27 3.65 -6.58
C GLY A 175 -6.32 2.96 -7.45
N GLY A 176 -7.31 3.70 -7.97
CA GLY A 176 -8.25 3.18 -8.94
C GLY A 176 -7.62 2.87 -10.30
N GLY A 177 -8.11 1.84 -10.97
CA GLY A 177 -7.77 1.53 -12.36
C GLY A 177 -8.51 2.42 -13.35
N GLY A 178 -7.94 2.60 -14.54
CA GLY A 178 -8.55 3.34 -15.64
C GLY A 178 -9.35 2.46 -16.62
N THR A 179 -9.97 3.11 -17.61
CA THR A 179 -10.67 2.45 -18.71
C THR A 179 -10.55 3.28 -20.00
N GLU A 180 -10.48 2.61 -21.15
CA GLU A 180 -10.49 3.28 -22.45
C GLU A 180 -11.88 3.77 -22.86
N SER A 181 -12.93 3.03 -22.49
CA SER A 181 -14.30 3.28 -22.99
C SER A 181 -14.95 4.56 -22.45
N THR A 182 -14.38 5.16 -21.43
CA THR A 182 -14.85 6.44 -20.85
C THR A 182 -13.65 7.28 -20.43
N PRO A 183 -12.98 7.98 -21.37
CA PRO A 183 -11.91 8.89 -21.04
C PRO A 183 -12.40 9.93 -20.02
N GLY A 184 -11.72 10.05 -18.89
CA GLY A 184 -12.10 10.98 -17.82
C GLY A 184 -13.02 10.41 -16.73
N SER A 185 -13.34 9.13 -16.75
CA SER A 185 -13.99 8.45 -15.63
C SER A 185 -12.98 7.54 -14.91
N PRO A 186 -12.05 8.11 -14.13
CA PRO A 186 -11.20 7.30 -13.26
C PRO A 186 -12.09 6.55 -12.27
N ARG A 187 -11.74 5.32 -12.00
CA ARG A 187 -12.39 4.57 -10.92
C ARG A 187 -11.91 5.08 -9.59
N ALA A 188 -12.75 4.98 -8.57
CA ALA A 188 -12.41 5.48 -7.24
C ALA A 188 -11.14 4.77 -6.72
N GLY A 189 -10.31 5.52 -6.03
CA GLY A 189 -9.35 4.95 -5.10
C GLY A 189 -10.08 4.31 -3.93
N GLY A 190 -9.41 3.50 -3.14
CA GLY A 190 -9.93 3.02 -1.86
C GLY A 190 -10.02 4.15 -0.84
N ASP A 191 -11.04 4.09 0.00
CA ASP A 191 -11.34 5.06 1.06
C ASP A 191 -10.36 5.01 2.24
#